data_773963753bf2004aa137e807b4a67491
#
_entry.id   773963753bf2004aa137e807b4a67491
#
_cell.length_a   1.000
_cell.length_b   1.000
_cell.length_c   1.000
_cell.angle_alpha   90.00
_cell.angle_beta   90.00
_cell.angle_gamma   90.00
#
_symmetry.space_group_name_H-M   'P 1'
#
loop_
_entity.id
_entity.type
_entity.pdbx_description
1 polymer ?
#
loop_
_entity_poly.entity_id
_entity_poly.type
_entity_poly.pdbx_seq_one_letter_code
_entity_poly.pdbx_strand_id
1 'polypeptide(L)'
;MEKIKVIGKNIGVIILSIMVLVIGALAESLVKQGLSNQYLSLIIPALVRIAVTIVLAWFVSEKLLKINSNELGIKIRKIDIKLILISIALPILVLLFYAYILPSKAYIARPGRFWIFLITAIFSVGITAGICEELVFRGMIFRYMEKTLGLKLAVIIPAILFAFLHIMNMQTFDLLDLVLLVLAGSSAAVMFTFYAVKSASIYPGALAHTLWNTLIIGGVFGVGDIVNGMRNESYIIIPIKSTSKLLTGGNFGVEAGLPAIVGYIAVTLLIGIFIKKEQMKLGK
;
A
#
# COMPACT_ATOMS: atom_id res chain seq x y z
N MET A 1 -20.61 12.78 -27.07
CA MET A 1 -20.20 13.92 -26.21
C MET A 1 -20.28 13.61 -24.74
N GLU A 2 -21.31 12.95 -24.20
CA GLU A 2 -21.46 12.68 -22.77
C GLU A 2 -20.38 11.71 -22.21
N LYS A 3 -20.10 10.61 -22.92
CA LYS A 3 -19.02 9.67 -22.55
C LYS A 3 -17.65 10.34 -22.44
N ILE A 4 -17.32 11.24 -23.37
CA ILE A 4 -16.04 11.98 -23.36
C ILE A 4 -15.95 12.89 -22.13
N LYS A 5 -17.06 13.56 -21.76
CA LYS A 5 -17.12 14.38 -20.54
C LYS A 5 -16.92 13.54 -19.27
N VAL A 6 -17.49 12.33 -19.21
CA VAL A 6 -17.30 11.42 -18.07
C VAL A 6 -15.83 10.98 -17.97
N ILE A 7 -15.21 10.59 -19.08
CA ILE A 7 -13.79 10.20 -19.11
C ILE A 7 -12.91 11.38 -18.66
N GLY A 8 -13.11 12.57 -19.21
CA GLY A 8 -12.33 13.75 -18.85
C GLY A 8 -12.43 14.11 -17.36
N LYS A 9 -13.65 14.00 -16.77
CA LYS A 9 -13.84 14.20 -15.33
C LYS A 9 -13.07 13.16 -14.49
N ASN A 10 -13.09 11.89 -14.86
CA ASN A 10 -12.35 10.83 -14.15
C ASN A 10 -10.84 11.06 -14.23
N ILE A 11 -10.31 11.47 -15.37
CA ILE A 11 -8.89 11.85 -15.51
C ILE A 11 -8.57 13.04 -14.60
N GLY A 12 -9.40 14.07 -14.57
CA GLY A 12 -9.24 15.21 -13.67
C GLY A 12 -9.23 14.81 -12.20
N VAL A 13 -10.08 13.86 -11.80
CA VAL A 13 -10.08 13.32 -10.42
C VAL A 13 -8.79 12.57 -10.11
N ILE A 14 -8.28 11.76 -11.02
CA ILE A 14 -6.99 11.07 -10.84
C ILE A 14 -5.89 12.12 -10.61
N ILE A 15 -5.78 13.11 -11.48
CA ILE A 15 -4.75 14.16 -11.38
C ILE A 15 -4.84 14.90 -10.04
N LEU A 16 -6.02 15.38 -9.67
CA LEU A 16 -6.24 16.07 -8.40
C LEU A 16 -5.88 15.19 -7.19
N SER A 17 -6.25 13.91 -7.25
CA SER A 17 -5.97 12.97 -6.16
C SER A 17 -4.47 12.67 -6.03
N ILE A 18 -3.75 12.52 -7.14
CA ILE A 18 -2.29 12.37 -7.13
C ILE A 18 -1.62 13.64 -6.62
N MET A 19 -2.11 14.83 -6.99
CA MET A 19 -1.59 16.11 -6.47
C MET A 19 -1.69 16.18 -4.94
N VAL A 20 -2.75 15.64 -4.32
CA VAL A 20 -2.88 15.55 -2.86
C VAL A 20 -1.71 14.76 -2.26
N LEU A 21 -1.33 13.60 -2.84
CA LEU A 21 -0.17 12.82 -2.39
C LEU A 21 1.14 13.61 -2.55
N VAL A 22 1.32 14.25 -3.70
CA VAL A 22 2.54 15.02 -4.00
C VAL A 22 2.70 16.19 -3.03
N ILE A 23 1.63 16.96 -2.78
CA ILE A 23 1.68 18.09 -1.84
C ILE A 23 1.98 17.58 -0.41
N GLY A 24 1.38 16.46 0.02
CA GLY A 24 1.70 15.82 1.29
C GLY A 24 3.18 15.43 1.40
N ALA A 25 3.75 14.86 0.35
CA ALA A 25 5.16 14.48 0.30
C ALA A 25 6.10 15.70 0.28
N LEU A 26 5.73 16.78 -0.39
CA LEU A 26 6.48 18.04 -0.36
C LEU A 26 6.47 18.66 1.05
N ALA A 27 5.33 18.66 1.74
CA ALA A 27 5.22 19.13 3.12
C ALA A 27 6.12 18.33 4.07
N GLU A 28 6.12 16.99 3.92
CA GLU A 28 7.05 16.09 4.63
C GLU A 28 8.50 16.49 4.42
N SER A 29 8.91 16.65 3.16
CA SER A 29 10.28 17.01 2.77
C SER A 29 10.73 18.36 3.36
N LEU A 30 9.88 19.37 3.31
CA LEU A 30 10.16 20.70 3.86
C LEU A 30 10.37 20.67 5.37
N VAL A 31 9.51 19.96 6.11
CA VAL A 31 9.63 19.85 7.58
C VAL A 31 10.88 19.06 7.97
N LYS A 32 11.21 18.01 7.22
CA LYS A 32 12.37 17.17 7.49
C LYS A 32 13.69 17.95 7.44
N GLN A 33 13.82 18.94 6.54
CA GLN A 33 15.03 19.75 6.41
C GLN A 33 15.32 20.61 7.66
N GLY A 34 14.30 20.98 8.43
CA GLY A 34 14.44 21.79 9.65
C GLY A 34 14.74 20.99 10.92
N LEU A 35 14.86 19.66 10.86
CA LEU A 35 14.97 18.81 12.04
C LEU A 35 16.34 18.11 12.11
N SER A 36 17.11 18.43 13.16
CA SER A 36 18.43 17.83 13.42
C SER A 36 18.36 16.53 14.24
N ASN A 37 17.33 16.35 15.06
CA ASN A 37 17.18 15.15 15.86
C ASN A 37 16.72 13.96 14.99
N GLN A 38 17.51 12.89 14.99
CA GLN A 38 17.30 11.76 14.10
C GLN A 38 15.95 11.03 14.27
N TYR A 39 15.37 10.99 15.48
CA TYR A 39 14.08 10.35 15.73
C TYR A 39 12.92 11.28 15.36
N LEU A 40 13.02 12.55 15.76
CA LEU A 40 12.00 13.55 15.43
C LEU A 40 11.92 13.78 13.91
N SER A 41 13.03 13.71 13.19
CA SER A 41 13.08 13.81 11.72
C SER A 41 12.45 12.64 10.98
N LEU A 42 12.12 11.54 11.67
CA LEU A 42 11.36 10.41 11.13
C LEU A 42 9.87 10.49 11.48
N ILE A 43 9.54 11.02 12.65
CA ILE A 43 8.16 11.01 13.18
C ILE A 43 7.39 12.25 12.72
N ILE A 44 7.94 13.45 12.97
CA ILE A 44 7.21 14.72 12.71
C ILE A 44 6.87 14.91 11.23
N PRO A 45 7.81 14.73 10.27
CA PRO A 45 7.49 14.85 8.85
C PRO A 45 6.40 13.87 8.39
N ALA A 46 6.45 12.62 8.86
CA ALA A 46 5.44 11.61 8.57
C ALA A 46 4.05 12.04 9.05
N LEU A 47 3.93 12.54 10.28
CA LEU A 47 2.67 13.06 10.83
C LEU A 47 2.18 14.30 10.05
N VAL A 48 3.08 15.18 9.63
CA VAL A 48 2.74 16.35 8.79
C VAL A 48 2.21 15.90 7.43
N ARG A 49 2.86 14.94 6.76
CA ARG A 49 2.36 14.37 5.50
C ARG A 49 0.96 13.80 5.65
N ILE A 50 0.73 13.01 6.68
CA ILE A 50 -0.59 12.42 6.97
C ILE A 50 -1.63 13.53 7.18
N ALA A 51 -1.34 14.52 8.04
CA ALA A 51 -2.25 15.61 8.33
C ALA A 51 -2.60 16.43 7.07
N VAL A 52 -1.59 16.84 6.31
CA VAL A 52 -1.77 17.58 5.06
C VAL A 52 -2.58 16.77 4.05
N THR A 53 -2.26 15.48 3.88
CA THR A 53 -3.01 14.60 2.97
C THR A 53 -4.47 14.47 3.38
N ILE A 54 -4.76 14.28 4.68
CA ILE A 54 -6.14 14.16 5.18
C ILE A 54 -6.92 15.46 4.93
N VAL A 55 -6.34 16.62 5.26
CA VAL A 55 -6.99 17.93 5.09
C VAL A 55 -7.27 18.21 3.61
N LEU A 56 -6.28 17.99 2.75
CA LEU A 56 -6.45 18.20 1.31
C LEU A 56 -7.42 17.20 0.69
N ALA A 57 -7.34 15.93 1.03
CA ALA A 57 -8.26 14.92 0.53
C ALA A 57 -9.69 15.23 0.95
N TRP A 58 -9.91 15.62 2.20
CA TRP A 58 -11.23 16.06 2.67
C TRP A 58 -11.72 17.28 1.89
N PHE A 59 -10.92 18.32 1.76
CA PHE A 59 -11.28 19.56 1.05
C PHE A 59 -11.61 19.29 -0.42
N VAL A 60 -10.71 18.61 -1.14
CA VAL A 60 -10.90 18.29 -2.56
C VAL A 60 -12.15 17.42 -2.75
N SER A 61 -12.33 16.41 -1.93
CA SER A 61 -13.47 15.49 -2.03
C SER A 61 -14.80 16.21 -1.80
N GLU A 62 -14.91 16.99 -0.75
CA GLU A 62 -16.16 17.62 -0.39
C GLU A 62 -16.50 18.81 -1.30
N LYS A 63 -15.52 19.65 -1.61
CA LYS A 63 -15.74 20.89 -2.39
C LYS A 63 -15.73 20.68 -3.90
N LEU A 64 -14.82 19.82 -4.40
CA LEU A 64 -14.62 19.65 -5.84
C LEU A 64 -15.30 18.38 -6.39
N LEU A 65 -15.14 17.23 -5.69
CA LEU A 65 -15.62 15.95 -6.17
C LEU A 65 -17.04 15.61 -5.72
N LYS A 66 -17.60 16.37 -4.78
CA LYS A 66 -18.92 16.11 -4.17
C LYS A 66 -19.02 14.71 -3.54
N ILE A 67 -17.93 14.27 -2.91
CA ILE A 67 -17.84 13.06 -2.12
C ILE A 67 -17.79 13.50 -0.64
N ASN A 68 -18.78 13.13 0.15
CA ASN A 68 -18.81 13.49 1.57
C ASN A 68 -17.91 12.58 2.42
N SER A 69 -17.62 12.99 3.65
CA SER A 69 -16.72 12.27 4.57
C SER A 69 -17.12 10.81 4.83
N ASN A 70 -18.42 10.50 4.81
CA ASN A 70 -18.89 9.11 4.98
C ASN A 70 -18.56 8.26 3.76
N GLU A 71 -18.63 8.84 2.57
CA GLU A 71 -18.33 8.19 1.29
C GLU A 71 -16.82 8.00 1.09
N LEU A 72 -16.00 8.96 1.58
CA LEU A 72 -14.54 8.81 1.62
C LEU A 72 -14.09 7.60 2.45
N GLY A 73 -14.96 7.06 3.31
CA GLY A 73 -14.63 5.94 4.15
C GLY A 73 -13.74 6.28 5.36
N ILE A 74 -13.63 7.57 5.73
CA ILE A 74 -12.88 8.02 6.90
C ILE A 74 -13.68 7.91 8.21
N LYS A 75 -14.96 7.55 8.14
CA LYS A 75 -15.76 7.29 9.33
C LYS A 75 -15.36 5.96 9.95
N ILE A 76 -15.05 5.97 11.24
CA ILE A 76 -14.78 4.76 12.00
C ILE A 76 -16.06 3.93 12.06
N ARG A 77 -16.02 2.72 11.53
CA ARG A 77 -17.11 1.74 11.56
C ARG A 77 -16.79 0.60 12.51
N LYS A 78 -17.75 -0.29 12.72
CA LYS A 78 -17.53 -1.49 13.53
C LYS A 78 -16.33 -2.28 12.99
N ILE A 79 -15.40 -2.58 13.88
CA ILE A 79 -14.18 -3.31 13.55
C ILE A 79 -14.55 -4.76 13.21
N ASP A 80 -14.15 -5.22 12.04
CA ASP A 80 -14.22 -6.63 11.67
C ASP A 80 -12.89 -7.30 12.03
N ILE A 81 -12.89 -8.06 13.13
CA ILE A 81 -11.71 -8.75 13.64
C ILE A 81 -11.07 -9.69 12.60
N LYS A 82 -11.86 -10.25 11.68
CA LYS A 82 -11.35 -11.13 10.62
C LYS A 82 -10.42 -10.36 9.68
N LEU A 83 -10.78 -9.12 9.33
CA LEU A 83 -9.95 -8.27 8.48
C LEU A 83 -8.63 -7.92 9.19
N ILE A 84 -8.66 -7.65 10.50
CA ILE A 84 -7.45 -7.40 11.30
C ILE A 84 -6.54 -8.63 11.30
N LEU A 85 -7.10 -9.81 11.59
CA LEU A 85 -6.31 -11.06 11.61
C LEU A 85 -5.66 -11.37 10.26
N ILE A 86 -6.39 -11.16 9.16
CA ILE A 86 -5.85 -11.34 7.82
C ILE A 86 -4.74 -10.31 7.54
N SER A 87 -4.93 -9.05 7.96
CA SER A 87 -3.91 -8.00 7.79
C SER A 87 -2.60 -8.31 8.50
N ILE A 88 -2.67 -8.96 9.66
CA ILE A 88 -1.50 -9.41 10.42
C ILE A 88 -0.89 -10.67 9.79
N ALA A 89 -1.74 -11.63 9.42
CA ALA A 89 -1.30 -12.93 8.94
C ALA A 89 -0.52 -12.85 7.61
N LEU A 90 -0.96 -12.02 6.67
CA LEU A 90 -0.36 -11.97 5.33
C LEU A 90 1.14 -11.66 5.36
N PRO A 91 1.63 -10.52 5.91
CA PRO A 91 3.06 -10.24 5.92
C PRO A 91 3.87 -11.25 6.75
N ILE A 92 3.30 -11.77 7.85
CA ILE A 92 3.95 -12.78 8.67
C ILE A 92 4.14 -14.08 7.87
N LEU A 93 3.10 -14.55 7.18
CA LEU A 93 3.19 -15.78 6.37
C LEU A 93 4.21 -15.64 5.23
N VAL A 94 4.29 -14.47 4.61
CA VAL A 94 5.29 -14.20 3.57
C VAL A 94 6.71 -14.21 4.16
N LEU A 95 6.94 -13.57 5.32
CA LEU A 95 8.24 -13.63 6.00
C LEU A 95 8.62 -15.07 6.41
N LEU A 96 7.66 -15.81 6.97
CA LEU A 96 7.88 -17.21 7.35
C LEU A 96 8.19 -18.08 6.14
N PHE A 97 7.52 -17.86 5.00
CA PHE A 97 7.83 -18.56 3.76
C PHE A 97 9.32 -18.39 3.41
N TYR A 98 9.84 -17.16 3.40
CA TYR A 98 11.24 -16.93 3.05
C TYR A 98 12.21 -17.44 4.12
N ALA A 99 11.84 -17.36 5.40
CA ALA A 99 12.70 -17.80 6.49
C ALA A 99 12.83 -19.34 6.57
N TYR A 100 11.78 -20.09 6.21
CA TYR A 100 11.73 -21.54 6.41
C TYR A 100 11.77 -22.36 5.13
N ILE A 101 11.17 -21.88 4.04
CA ILE A 101 11.08 -22.62 2.76
C ILE A 101 12.34 -22.43 1.92
N LEU A 102 13.00 -21.27 2.04
CA LEU A 102 14.29 -20.99 1.39
C LEU A 102 15.37 -20.83 2.46
N PRO A 103 15.83 -21.92 3.10
CA PRO A 103 16.56 -21.89 4.35
C PRO A 103 17.87 -21.15 4.21
N SER A 104 17.99 -20.10 5.00
CA SER A 104 19.23 -19.41 5.27
C SER A 104 19.19 -18.90 6.71
N LYS A 105 20.36 -18.72 7.33
CA LYS A 105 20.41 -18.19 8.69
C LYS A 105 20.21 -16.69 8.65
N ALA A 106 19.05 -16.21 9.14
CA ALA A 106 18.84 -14.79 9.37
C ALA A 106 19.89 -14.25 10.37
N TYR A 107 20.34 -13.03 10.15
CA TYR A 107 21.31 -12.38 11.02
C TYR A 107 21.00 -10.89 11.21
N ILE A 108 21.47 -10.32 12.34
CA ILE A 108 21.37 -8.89 12.60
C ILE A 108 22.50 -8.19 11.85
N ALA A 109 22.14 -7.42 10.82
CA ALA A 109 23.11 -6.72 9.98
C ALA A 109 23.52 -5.35 10.53
N ARG A 110 22.70 -4.74 11.40
CA ARG A 110 22.92 -3.39 11.95
C ARG A 110 22.75 -3.36 13.48
N PRO A 111 23.63 -4.03 14.27
CA PRO A 111 23.51 -4.03 15.73
C PRO A 111 23.46 -2.61 16.31
N GLY A 112 22.65 -2.42 17.34
CA GLY A 112 22.47 -1.12 18.00
C GLY A 112 21.56 -0.11 17.29
N ARG A 113 21.08 -0.41 16.08
CA ARG A 113 20.23 0.52 15.29
C ARG A 113 18.75 0.13 15.26
N PHE A 114 18.29 -0.79 16.10
CA PHE A 114 16.92 -1.32 16.10
C PHE A 114 15.85 -0.22 16.11
N TRP A 115 15.95 0.73 17.01
CA TRP A 115 14.93 1.76 17.16
C TRP A 115 14.81 2.68 15.95
N ILE A 116 15.91 2.97 15.26
CA ILE A 116 15.89 3.78 14.05
C ILE A 116 15.14 3.07 12.92
N PHE A 117 15.43 1.77 12.73
CA PHE A 117 14.74 0.97 11.73
C PHE A 117 13.27 0.79 12.06
N LEU A 118 12.94 0.52 13.31
CA LEU A 118 11.55 0.34 13.76
C LEU A 118 10.73 1.63 13.57
N ILE A 119 11.26 2.78 13.99
CA ILE A 119 10.57 4.07 13.86
C ILE A 119 10.41 4.44 12.37
N THR A 120 11.45 4.24 11.56
CA THR A 120 11.38 4.44 10.10
C THR A 120 10.29 3.56 9.48
N ALA A 121 10.30 2.27 9.81
CA ALA A 121 9.35 1.31 9.28
C ALA A 121 7.90 1.65 9.65
N ILE A 122 7.65 2.05 10.89
CA ILE A 122 6.31 2.38 11.37
C ILE A 122 5.85 3.72 10.80
N PHE A 123 6.61 4.79 11.00
CA PHE A 123 6.16 6.15 10.70
C PHE A 123 6.43 6.57 9.27
N SER A 124 7.69 6.49 8.80
CA SER A 124 8.04 7.02 7.48
C SER A 124 7.57 6.13 6.33
N VAL A 125 7.47 4.82 6.53
CA VAL A 125 7.11 3.85 5.48
C VAL A 125 5.69 3.31 5.69
N GLY A 126 5.40 2.73 6.87
CA GLY A 126 4.16 2.00 7.13
C GLY A 126 2.92 2.88 7.20
N ILE A 127 2.79 3.67 8.28
CA ILE A 127 1.59 4.47 8.56
C ILE A 127 1.38 5.54 7.48
N THR A 128 2.47 6.16 7.03
CA THR A 128 2.39 7.21 6.00
C THR A 128 1.81 6.67 4.70
N ALA A 129 2.35 5.59 4.15
CA ALA A 129 1.80 4.98 2.94
C ALA A 129 0.38 4.43 3.19
N GLY A 130 0.21 3.65 4.27
CA GLY A 130 -1.06 3.03 4.59
C GLY A 130 -2.22 4.01 4.73
N ILE A 131 -2.03 5.17 5.32
CA ILE A 131 -3.10 6.18 5.44
C ILE A 131 -3.22 7.03 4.17
N CYS A 132 -2.11 7.61 3.69
CA CYS A 132 -2.17 8.57 2.59
C CYS A 132 -2.61 7.92 1.28
N GLU A 133 -2.07 6.75 0.95
CA GLU A 133 -2.39 6.08 -0.30
C GLU A 133 -3.79 5.45 -0.26
N GLU A 134 -4.19 4.83 0.86
CA GLU A 134 -5.55 4.30 0.96
C GLU A 134 -6.61 5.40 0.92
N LEU A 135 -6.36 6.55 1.55
CA LEU A 135 -7.28 7.67 1.48
C LEU A 135 -7.44 8.18 0.04
N VAL A 136 -6.34 8.31 -0.70
CA VAL A 136 -6.36 8.81 -2.07
C VAL A 136 -6.91 7.77 -3.03
N PHE A 137 -6.41 6.53 -3.01
CA PHE A 137 -6.82 5.52 -3.97
C PHE A 137 -8.21 4.94 -3.66
N ARG A 138 -8.52 4.64 -2.40
CA ARG A 138 -9.80 3.98 -2.01
C ARG A 138 -10.83 4.99 -1.55
N GLY A 139 -10.39 6.07 -0.91
CA GLY A 139 -11.30 7.15 -0.50
C GLY A 139 -11.71 8.04 -1.67
N MET A 140 -10.78 8.56 -2.46
CA MET A 140 -11.08 9.53 -3.52
C MET A 140 -11.32 8.86 -4.87
N ILE A 141 -10.28 8.24 -5.48
CA ILE A 141 -10.33 7.75 -6.87
C ILE A 141 -11.37 6.64 -7.03
N PHE A 142 -11.27 5.58 -6.20
CA PHE A 142 -12.19 4.45 -6.27
C PHE A 142 -13.64 4.89 -6.05
N ARG A 143 -13.92 5.68 -5.01
CA ARG A 143 -15.31 6.12 -4.71
C ARG A 143 -15.90 7.00 -5.81
N TYR A 144 -15.11 7.88 -6.41
CA TYR A 144 -15.57 8.67 -7.54
C TYR A 144 -15.88 7.80 -8.78
N MET A 145 -14.95 6.89 -9.11
CA MET A 145 -15.10 5.99 -10.25
C MET A 145 -16.24 4.99 -10.05
N GLU A 146 -16.46 4.51 -8.83
CA GLU A 146 -17.58 3.63 -8.49
C GLU A 146 -18.94 4.27 -8.87
N LYS A 147 -19.10 5.57 -8.58
CA LYS A 147 -20.31 6.34 -8.94
C LYS A 147 -20.44 6.62 -10.44
N THR A 148 -19.33 6.81 -11.13
CA THR A 148 -19.35 7.30 -12.53
C THR A 148 -19.11 6.22 -13.57
N LEU A 149 -18.39 5.16 -13.26
CA LEU A 149 -18.00 4.07 -14.16
C LEU A 149 -18.47 2.69 -13.68
N GLY A 150 -19.03 2.60 -12.47
CA GLY A 150 -19.44 1.35 -11.84
C GLY A 150 -18.28 0.57 -11.21
N LEU A 151 -18.63 -0.40 -10.38
CA LEU A 151 -17.68 -1.13 -9.50
C LEU A 151 -16.51 -1.77 -10.26
N LYS A 152 -16.78 -2.42 -11.41
CA LYS A 152 -15.74 -3.16 -12.15
C LYS A 152 -14.58 -2.26 -12.60
N LEU A 153 -14.89 -1.14 -13.25
CA LEU A 153 -13.86 -0.19 -13.72
C LEU A 153 -13.22 0.56 -12.57
N ALA A 154 -13.98 0.86 -11.51
CA ALA A 154 -13.46 1.49 -10.30
C ALA A 154 -12.44 0.62 -9.55
N VAL A 155 -12.52 -0.71 -9.66
CA VAL A 155 -11.50 -1.63 -9.11
C VAL A 155 -10.27 -1.68 -10.04
N ILE A 156 -10.48 -1.88 -11.35
CA ILE A 156 -9.41 -2.17 -12.29
C ILE A 156 -8.51 -0.95 -12.56
N ILE A 157 -9.12 0.21 -12.85
CA ILE A 157 -8.35 1.39 -13.28
C ILE A 157 -7.42 1.90 -12.16
N PRO A 158 -7.89 2.12 -10.90
CA PRO A 158 -7.00 2.53 -9.84
C PRO A 158 -5.95 1.48 -9.47
N ALA A 159 -6.24 0.17 -9.66
CA ALA A 159 -5.27 -0.89 -9.39
C ALA A 159 -4.09 -0.86 -10.38
N ILE A 160 -4.38 -0.69 -11.65
CA ILE A 160 -3.35 -0.53 -12.69
C ILE A 160 -2.57 0.77 -12.46
N LEU A 161 -3.25 1.88 -12.18
CA LEU A 161 -2.62 3.16 -11.89
C LEU A 161 -1.67 3.07 -10.68
N PHE A 162 -2.08 2.39 -9.61
CA PHE A 162 -1.26 2.17 -8.42
C PHE A 162 0.04 1.44 -8.77
N ALA A 163 -0.04 0.36 -9.55
CA ALA A 163 1.13 -0.37 -10.00
C ALA A 163 2.07 0.49 -10.87
N PHE A 164 1.51 1.27 -11.79
CA PHE A 164 2.30 2.15 -12.67
C PHE A 164 3.04 3.24 -11.91
N LEU A 165 2.47 3.80 -10.84
CA LEU A 165 3.18 4.79 -10.03
C LEU A 165 4.42 4.20 -9.32
N HIS A 166 4.40 2.90 -9.03
CA HIS A 166 5.55 2.22 -8.42
C HIS A 166 6.70 1.95 -9.41
N ILE A 167 6.46 2.03 -10.72
CA ILE A 167 7.53 1.93 -11.75
C ILE A 167 8.58 3.02 -11.55
N MET A 168 8.20 4.19 -11.06
CA MET A 168 9.13 5.28 -10.76
C MET A 168 10.18 4.92 -9.69
N ASN A 169 9.93 3.87 -8.90
CA ASN A 169 10.85 3.38 -7.88
C ASN A 169 11.85 2.34 -8.42
N MET A 170 11.73 1.92 -9.69
CA MET A 170 12.66 0.97 -10.29
C MET A 170 14.00 1.64 -10.57
N GLN A 171 15.09 1.08 -10.04
CA GLN A 171 16.47 1.57 -10.28
C GLN A 171 17.01 1.15 -11.65
N THR A 172 16.61 -0.03 -12.13
CA THR A 172 17.02 -0.59 -13.41
C THR A 172 15.82 -1.13 -14.14
N PHE A 173 15.81 -0.96 -15.48
CA PHE A 173 14.73 -1.48 -16.31
C PHE A 173 15.02 -2.93 -16.71
N ASP A 174 14.16 -3.85 -16.33
CA ASP A 174 14.12 -5.23 -16.79
C ASP A 174 12.66 -5.62 -17.03
N LEU A 175 12.37 -6.25 -18.17
CA LEU A 175 11.00 -6.54 -18.57
C LEU A 175 10.28 -7.50 -17.61
N LEU A 176 10.99 -8.53 -17.11
CA LEU A 176 10.39 -9.46 -16.16
C LEU A 176 10.12 -8.79 -14.82
N ASP A 177 11.05 -7.96 -14.34
CA ASP A 177 10.88 -7.19 -13.10
C ASP A 177 9.70 -6.22 -13.23
N LEU A 178 9.53 -5.57 -14.41
CA LEU A 178 8.37 -4.72 -14.69
C LEU A 178 7.05 -5.51 -14.67
N VAL A 179 7.01 -6.69 -15.30
CA VAL A 179 5.81 -7.54 -15.30
C VAL A 179 5.46 -7.97 -13.89
N LEU A 180 6.46 -8.41 -13.09
CA LEU A 180 6.25 -8.80 -11.70
C LEU A 180 5.75 -7.63 -10.86
N LEU A 181 6.33 -6.44 -11.00
CA LEU A 181 5.89 -5.23 -10.32
C LEU A 181 4.44 -4.88 -10.65
N VAL A 182 4.08 -4.89 -11.94
CA VAL A 182 2.70 -4.56 -12.37
C VAL A 182 1.71 -5.60 -11.86
N LEU A 183 2.04 -6.88 -11.89
CA LEU A 183 1.20 -7.95 -11.33
C LEU A 183 1.06 -7.81 -9.82
N ALA A 184 2.14 -7.60 -9.10
CA ALA A 184 2.14 -7.47 -7.64
C ALA A 184 1.38 -6.21 -7.20
N GLY A 185 1.74 -5.04 -7.76
CA GLY A 185 1.12 -3.77 -7.41
C GLY A 185 -0.37 -3.74 -7.73
N SER A 186 -0.79 -4.28 -8.90
CA SER A 186 -2.21 -4.38 -9.23
C SER A 186 -2.95 -5.37 -8.32
N SER A 187 -2.36 -6.52 -8.00
CA SER A 187 -2.97 -7.51 -7.10
C SER A 187 -3.12 -6.96 -5.67
N ALA A 188 -2.09 -6.29 -5.15
CA ALA A 188 -2.16 -5.61 -3.85
C ALA A 188 -3.23 -4.52 -3.85
N ALA A 189 -3.29 -3.70 -4.90
CA ALA A 189 -4.28 -2.65 -5.02
C ALA A 189 -5.72 -3.17 -5.10
N VAL A 190 -5.96 -4.28 -5.81
CA VAL A 190 -7.27 -4.98 -5.80
C VAL A 190 -7.58 -5.48 -4.40
N MET A 191 -6.63 -6.12 -3.72
CA MET A 191 -6.80 -6.60 -2.34
C MET A 191 -7.24 -5.47 -1.40
N PHE A 192 -6.53 -4.33 -1.38
CA PHE A 192 -6.90 -3.19 -0.54
C PHE A 192 -8.28 -2.61 -0.91
N THR A 193 -8.65 -2.62 -2.21
CA THR A 193 -9.99 -2.22 -2.62
C THR A 193 -11.07 -3.15 -2.06
N PHE A 194 -10.81 -4.46 -1.98
CA PHE A 194 -11.73 -5.41 -1.36
C PHE A 194 -11.88 -5.18 0.16
N TYR A 195 -10.82 -4.79 0.86
CA TYR A 195 -10.93 -4.31 2.25
C TYR A 195 -11.88 -3.12 2.37
N ALA A 196 -11.73 -2.11 1.48
CA ALA A 196 -12.57 -0.92 1.50
C ALA A 196 -14.03 -1.20 1.13
N VAL A 197 -14.29 -2.12 0.19
CA VAL A 197 -15.65 -2.57 -0.18
C VAL A 197 -16.30 -3.31 0.98
N LYS A 198 -15.58 -4.28 1.60
CA LYS A 198 -16.10 -5.09 2.70
C LYS A 198 -16.44 -4.28 3.95
N SER A 199 -15.60 -3.33 4.31
CA SER A 199 -15.76 -2.54 5.53
C SER A 199 -16.50 -1.22 5.32
N ALA A 200 -16.69 -0.79 4.06
CA ALA A 200 -17.11 0.56 3.69
C ALA A 200 -16.26 1.66 4.38
N SER A 201 -14.98 1.37 4.63
CA SER A 201 -14.00 2.23 5.30
C SER A 201 -12.61 1.98 4.73
N ILE A 202 -11.73 3.01 4.79
CA ILE A 202 -10.33 2.87 4.38
C ILE A 202 -9.47 2.18 5.46
N TYR A 203 -9.88 2.21 6.73
CA TYR A 203 -9.03 1.83 7.86
C TYR A 203 -8.54 0.37 7.86
N PRO A 204 -9.35 -0.65 7.55
CA PRO A 204 -8.84 -2.01 7.49
C PRO A 204 -7.82 -2.21 6.36
N GLY A 205 -8.02 -1.58 5.20
CA GLY A 205 -7.04 -1.55 4.12
C GLY A 205 -5.76 -0.81 4.52
N ALA A 206 -5.91 0.36 5.16
CA ALA A 206 -4.80 1.14 5.69
C ALA A 206 -3.98 0.36 6.74
N LEU A 207 -4.64 -0.40 7.61
CA LEU A 207 -3.96 -1.29 8.56
C LEU A 207 -3.17 -2.39 7.84
N ALA A 208 -3.79 -3.06 6.86
CA ALA A 208 -3.14 -4.10 6.08
C ALA A 208 -1.91 -3.56 5.32
N HIS A 209 -2.05 -2.38 4.71
CA HIS A 209 -0.99 -1.69 4.00
C HIS A 209 0.13 -1.24 4.96
N THR A 210 -0.22 -0.65 6.09
CA THR A 210 0.74 -0.26 7.14
C THR A 210 1.56 -1.45 7.62
N LEU A 211 0.91 -2.57 7.94
CA LEU A 211 1.59 -3.77 8.43
C LEU A 211 2.48 -4.39 7.37
N TRP A 212 2.01 -4.44 6.12
CA TRP A 212 2.81 -4.90 5.00
C TRP A 212 4.08 -4.05 4.85
N ASN A 213 3.92 -2.74 4.75
CA ASN A 213 5.05 -1.83 4.55
C ASN A 213 6.01 -1.83 5.75
N THR A 214 5.48 -1.88 6.97
CA THR A 214 6.33 -1.93 8.18
C THR A 214 7.19 -3.20 8.22
N LEU A 215 6.62 -4.35 7.90
CA LEU A 215 7.29 -5.64 8.06
C LEU A 215 8.11 -6.06 6.84
N ILE A 216 7.67 -5.74 5.63
CA ILE A 216 8.29 -6.21 4.39
C ILE A 216 9.20 -5.14 3.76
N ILE A 217 8.79 -3.85 3.78
CA ILE A 217 9.48 -2.77 3.06
C ILE A 217 10.29 -1.89 4.00
N GLY A 218 9.85 -1.71 5.24
CA GLY A 218 10.35 -0.71 6.18
C GLY A 218 11.77 -0.93 6.70
N GLY A 219 12.45 -2.01 6.31
CA GLY A 219 13.85 -2.26 6.64
C GLY A 219 14.07 -2.87 8.03
N VAL A 220 13.04 -3.22 8.80
CA VAL A 220 13.22 -4.05 10.01
C VAL A 220 13.64 -5.46 9.59
N PHE A 221 12.94 -6.03 8.64
CA PHE A 221 13.30 -7.28 7.97
C PHE A 221 13.63 -7.02 6.52
N GLY A 222 14.75 -7.53 6.05
CA GLY A 222 15.13 -7.52 4.66
C GLY A 222 15.30 -8.94 4.15
N VAL A 223 14.62 -9.28 3.06
CA VAL A 223 14.70 -10.59 2.45
C VAL A 223 15.57 -10.50 1.20
N GLY A 224 16.60 -11.37 1.12
CA GLY A 224 17.61 -11.33 0.07
C GLY A 224 18.76 -10.38 0.38
N ASP A 225 19.89 -10.58 -0.31
CA ASP A 225 21.09 -9.75 -0.11
C ASP A 225 21.03 -8.45 -0.95
N ILE A 226 20.19 -8.42 -1.96
CA ILE A 226 20.00 -7.28 -2.85
C ILE A 226 18.50 -6.95 -2.92
N VAL A 227 18.17 -5.69 -2.75
CA VAL A 227 16.82 -5.12 -2.90
C VAL A 227 16.93 -3.87 -3.77
N ASN A 228 16.08 -3.75 -4.79
CA ASN A 228 16.12 -2.63 -5.76
C ASN A 228 17.50 -2.42 -6.40
N GLY A 229 18.21 -3.50 -6.70
CA GLY A 229 19.55 -3.45 -7.29
C GLY A 229 20.66 -2.97 -6.34
N MET A 230 20.33 -2.69 -5.07
CA MET A 230 21.26 -2.25 -4.03
C MET A 230 21.43 -3.30 -2.95
N ARG A 231 22.54 -3.23 -2.22
CA ARG A 231 22.76 -4.09 -1.07
C ARG A 231 21.68 -3.84 -0.03
N ASN A 232 21.10 -4.93 0.48
CA ASN A 232 20.08 -4.86 1.51
C ASN A 232 20.67 -4.30 2.83
N GLU A 233 20.13 -3.17 3.29
CA GLU A 233 20.61 -2.47 4.48
C GLU A 233 19.67 -2.63 5.68
N SER A 234 18.74 -3.57 5.65
CA SER A 234 17.79 -3.82 6.73
C SER A 234 18.48 -4.19 8.06
N TYR A 235 17.72 -4.04 9.16
CA TYR A 235 18.20 -4.39 10.50
C TYR A 235 18.46 -5.89 10.65
N ILE A 236 17.49 -6.73 10.27
CA ILE A 236 17.64 -8.18 10.16
C ILE A 236 17.61 -8.54 8.69
N ILE A 237 18.61 -9.28 8.21
CA ILE A 237 18.63 -9.82 6.84
C ILE A 237 18.33 -11.31 6.89
N ILE A 238 17.38 -11.73 6.05
CA ILE A 238 17.04 -13.12 5.76
C ILE A 238 17.62 -13.40 4.36
N PRO A 239 18.86 -13.94 4.23
CA PRO A 239 19.44 -14.18 2.93
C PRO A 239 18.64 -15.26 2.20
N ILE A 240 18.49 -15.13 0.89
CA ILE A 240 17.88 -16.18 0.05
C ILE A 240 18.87 -16.60 -1.02
N LYS A 241 19.11 -17.90 -1.12
CA LYS A 241 20.02 -18.48 -2.12
C LYS A 241 19.37 -18.69 -3.49
N SER A 242 18.28 -18.00 -3.78
CA SER A 242 17.58 -18.12 -5.06
C SER A 242 17.94 -16.99 -5.99
N THR A 243 18.27 -17.32 -7.24
CA THR A 243 18.43 -16.39 -8.36
C THR A 243 17.13 -16.21 -9.16
N SER A 244 16.08 -16.94 -8.81
CA SER A 244 14.79 -16.87 -9.50
C SER A 244 14.09 -15.55 -9.20
N LYS A 245 13.95 -14.69 -10.20
CA LYS A 245 13.20 -13.43 -10.11
C LYS A 245 11.74 -13.65 -9.69
N LEU A 246 11.14 -14.79 -10.04
CA LEU A 246 9.79 -15.14 -9.61
C LEU A 246 9.68 -15.27 -8.09
N LEU A 247 10.73 -15.75 -7.42
CA LEU A 247 10.75 -15.85 -5.97
C LEU A 247 11.22 -14.57 -5.30
N THR A 248 12.27 -13.93 -5.85
CA THR A 248 12.88 -12.75 -5.23
C THR A 248 12.14 -11.45 -5.53
N GLY A 249 11.27 -11.43 -6.55
CA GLY A 249 10.65 -10.21 -7.08
C GLY A 249 11.62 -9.38 -7.93
N GLY A 250 12.74 -9.97 -8.35
CA GLY A 250 13.78 -9.31 -9.13
C GLY A 250 14.40 -8.13 -8.40
N ASN A 251 14.67 -7.05 -9.13
CA ASN A 251 15.23 -5.82 -8.57
C ASN A 251 14.27 -5.05 -7.65
N PHE A 252 12.96 -5.33 -7.70
CA PHE A 252 11.98 -4.64 -6.86
C PHE A 252 11.92 -5.23 -5.45
N GLY A 253 12.26 -6.50 -5.31
CA GLY A 253 12.26 -7.20 -4.01
C GLY A 253 11.05 -8.11 -3.81
N VAL A 254 11.02 -8.79 -2.68
CA VAL A 254 10.07 -9.88 -2.40
C VAL A 254 8.60 -9.48 -2.41
N GLU A 255 8.29 -8.21 -2.29
CA GLU A 255 6.92 -7.68 -2.44
C GLU A 255 6.38 -7.84 -3.87
N ALA A 256 7.26 -7.91 -4.88
CA ALA A 256 6.91 -8.25 -6.26
C ALA A 256 7.13 -9.74 -6.57
N GLY A 257 7.53 -10.55 -5.60
CA GLY A 257 7.71 -11.98 -5.76
C GLY A 257 6.39 -12.75 -5.80
N LEU A 258 6.43 -13.94 -6.42
CA LEU A 258 5.26 -14.82 -6.54
C LEU A 258 4.59 -15.15 -5.19
N PRO A 259 5.33 -15.38 -4.07
CA PRO A 259 4.71 -15.61 -2.77
C PRO A 259 3.82 -14.44 -2.31
N ALA A 260 4.25 -13.19 -2.52
CA ALA A 260 3.46 -12.00 -2.20
C ALA A 260 2.24 -11.88 -3.12
N ILE A 261 2.41 -12.07 -4.44
CA ILE A 261 1.32 -12.02 -5.43
C ILE A 261 0.24 -13.06 -5.09
N VAL A 262 0.64 -14.30 -4.80
CA VAL A 262 -0.29 -15.37 -4.38
C VAL A 262 -1.00 -14.99 -3.09
N GLY A 263 -0.29 -14.40 -2.13
CA GLY A 263 -0.86 -13.90 -0.88
C GLY A 263 -1.93 -12.81 -1.12
N TYR A 264 -1.66 -11.82 -1.97
CA TYR A 264 -2.62 -10.76 -2.31
C TYR A 264 -3.88 -11.33 -2.96
N ILE A 265 -3.72 -12.26 -3.90
CA ILE A 265 -4.85 -12.92 -4.58
C ILE A 265 -5.65 -13.77 -3.58
N ALA A 266 -4.99 -14.56 -2.73
CA ALA A 266 -5.65 -15.40 -1.73
C ALA A 266 -6.47 -14.56 -0.73
N VAL A 267 -5.93 -13.46 -0.25
CA VAL A 267 -6.65 -12.52 0.64
C VAL A 267 -7.82 -11.88 -0.08
N THR A 268 -7.66 -11.46 -1.33
CA THR A 268 -8.75 -10.90 -2.15
C THR A 268 -9.91 -11.90 -2.28
N LEU A 269 -9.61 -13.16 -2.61
CA LEU A 269 -10.61 -14.22 -2.74
C LEU A 269 -11.31 -14.49 -1.40
N LEU A 270 -10.56 -14.55 -0.30
CA LEU A 270 -11.11 -14.77 1.04
C LEU A 270 -12.08 -13.64 1.44
N ILE A 271 -11.70 -12.38 1.22
CA ILE A 271 -12.58 -11.23 1.51
C ILE A 271 -13.81 -11.28 0.58
N GLY A 272 -13.64 -11.63 -0.69
CA GLY A 272 -14.74 -11.83 -1.63
C GLY A 272 -15.76 -12.87 -1.16
N ILE A 273 -15.29 -13.98 -0.60
CA ILE A 273 -16.16 -14.99 0.03
C ILE A 273 -16.93 -14.40 1.23
N PHE A 274 -16.30 -13.57 2.05
CA PHE A 274 -16.99 -12.92 3.17
C PHE A 274 -18.09 -11.96 2.70
N ILE A 275 -17.81 -11.16 1.66
CA ILE A 275 -18.81 -10.26 1.05
C ILE A 275 -20.01 -11.08 0.55
N LYS A 276 -19.76 -12.14 -0.23
CA LYS A 276 -20.83 -13.00 -0.78
C LYS A 276 -21.68 -13.66 0.33
N LYS A 277 -21.06 -14.16 1.39
CA LYS A 277 -21.78 -14.77 2.52
C LYS A 277 -22.69 -13.76 3.25
N GLU A 278 -22.27 -12.51 3.38
CA GLU A 278 -23.11 -11.47 3.98
C GLU A 278 -24.29 -11.08 3.10
N GLN A 279 -24.07 -10.93 1.80
CA GLN A 279 -25.15 -10.67 0.83
C GLN A 279 -26.21 -11.78 0.87
N MET A 280 -25.81 -13.04 0.90
CA MET A 280 -26.74 -14.18 1.03
C MET A 280 -27.53 -14.16 2.33
N LYS A 281 -26.93 -13.74 3.45
CA LYS A 281 -27.63 -13.61 4.75
C LYS A 281 -28.64 -12.47 4.79
N LEU A 282 -28.43 -11.44 3.98
CA LEU A 282 -29.32 -10.28 3.87
C LEU A 282 -30.41 -10.46 2.80
N GLY A 283 -30.49 -11.63 2.14
CA GLY A 283 -31.47 -11.91 1.10
C GLY A 283 -31.25 -11.12 -0.19
N LYS A 284 -30.03 -10.69 -0.45
CA LYS A 284 -29.63 -9.93 -1.63
C LYS A 284 -28.84 -10.81 -2.59
#